data_c4a1e3421009edf4cf415024bbcd060a
#
_entry.id   c4a1e3421009edf4cf415024bbcd060a
#
_cell.length_a   1.000
_cell.length_b   1.000
_cell.length_c   1.000
_cell.angle_alpha   90.00
_cell.angle_beta   90.00
_cell.angle_gamma   90.00
#
_symmetry.space_group_name_H-M   'P 1'
#
loop_
_entity.id
_entity.type
_entity.pdbx_description
1 polymer ?
#
loop_
_entity_poly.entity_id
_entity_poly.type
_entity_poly.pdbx_seq_one_letter_code
_entity_poly.pdbx_strand_id
1 'polypeptide(L)'
;VSTDKTCNPERRRSENAISAFDSNFIIQSPGRFTKQSQMRRPFLPPRVLKSLLGFNDGPWRWSAGVGGGVAMGVPLSAFMLAGHPSLGLITSLGAFTALYGSTLRLGDRLQALPFVAAGFVAASTLGVLCATNAWLTIACLVAVAALASIILLGVGMGPPGPMQFVLVAGVSGHLAASARFSGSPLGVFMIPSLVAVGALSAYLLVIAPLALPLVHQRKGEASSLRMRFPPSLLDGEKATIAARVIVAVASAGLLSLSFGEHRAYWTVMVAGAVLQGSHVSRSSAIRAVHRVVGTVLGAAVFGLIQLVDPKGLWLVGVLALLQFAIEVVAARHYALALTFITPTALTISAVGGTSAPLALVGERIVDTFLGAVIAMVVLLGSECVRGRRAR
;
A
#
# COMPACT_ATOMS: atom_id res chain seq x y z
N VAL A 1 19.84 56.89 -3.49
CA VAL A 1 20.73 55.82 -3.07
C VAL A 1 20.00 54.51 -3.27
N SER A 2 20.34 53.86 -4.36
CA SER A 2 19.83 52.55 -4.81
C SER A 2 20.41 51.46 -3.93
N THR A 3 19.58 50.52 -3.46
CA THR A 3 20.04 49.20 -3.01
C THR A 3 19.29 48.08 -3.73
N ASP A 4 20.03 47.50 -4.61
CA ASP A 4 19.74 46.32 -5.41
C ASP A 4 19.49 45.09 -4.51
N LYS A 5 18.33 44.45 -4.62
CA LYS A 5 18.05 43.16 -3.99
C LYS A 5 18.34 42.05 -4.97
N THR A 6 19.55 41.50 -4.89
CA THR A 6 19.95 40.30 -5.60
C THR A 6 19.03 39.12 -5.22
N CYS A 7 18.28 38.67 -6.19
CA CYS A 7 17.40 37.49 -6.13
C CYS A 7 18.25 36.23 -6.17
N ASN A 8 18.27 35.45 -5.09
CA ASN A 8 19.02 34.21 -4.99
C ASN A 8 18.32 33.09 -5.82
N PRO A 9 18.96 32.55 -6.85
CA PRO A 9 18.37 31.55 -7.75
C PRO A 9 18.16 30.15 -7.11
N GLU A 10 18.78 29.87 -5.97
CA GLU A 10 18.64 28.59 -5.29
C GLU A 10 17.30 28.40 -4.55
N ARG A 11 16.68 29.47 -4.10
CA ARG A 11 15.35 29.40 -3.47
C ARG A 11 14.24 29.02 -4.45
N ARG A 12 14.36 29.37 -5.71
CA ARG A 12 13.43 28.96 -6.79
C ARG A 12 13.54 27.48 -7.16
N ARG A 13 14.70 26.86 -6.98
CA ARG A 13 14.87 25.42 -7.28
C ARG A 13 14.26 24.52 -6.22
N SER A 14 14.24 24.91 -4.96
CA SER A 14 13.62 24.11 -3.88
C SER A 14 12.09 24.17 -3.91
N GLU A 15 11.52 25.33 -4.24
CA GLU A 15 10.07 25.48 -4.39
C GLU A 15 9.53 24.74 -5.63
N ASN A 16 10.28 24.71 -6.71
CA ASN A 16 9.92 23.96 -7.92
C ASN A 16 10.03 22.44 -7.76
N ALA A 17 10.88 21.93 -6.86
CA ALA A 17 11.00 20.48 -6.62
C ALA A 17 9.84 19.92 -5.76
N ILE A 18 9.23 20.74 -4.92
CA ILE A 18 8.05 20.35 -4.11
C ILE A 18 6.77 20.46 -4.95
N SER A 19 6.70 21.41 -5.87
CA SER A 19 5.53 21.58 -6.76
C SER A 19 5.48 20.56 -7.90
N ALA A 20 6.60 19.99 -8.29
CA ALA A 20 6.67 19.01 -9.40
C ALA A 20 6.03 17.65 -9.07
N PHE A 21 5.77 17.34 -7.79
CA PHE A 21 5.09 16.09 -7.41
C PHE A 21 3.55 16.22 -7.45
N ASP A 22 3.04 17.46 -7.31
CA ASP A 22 1.60 17.76 -7.37
C ASP A 22 1.13 18.27 -8.74
N SER A 23 2.03 18.79 -9.58
CA SER A 23 1.66 19.58 -10.76
C SER A 23 1.63 18.82 -12.09
N ASN A 24 2.08 17.59 -12.17
CA ASN A 24 1.96 16.80 -13.42
C ASN A 24 0.62 16.07 -13.58
N PHE A 25 -0.37 16.36 -12.73
CA PHE A 25 -1.76 16.00 -12.95
C PHE A 25 -2.60 17.27 -13.22
N ILE A 26 -2.36 17.92 -14.38
CA ILE A 26 -3.22 18.94 -14.99
C ILE A 26 -3.32 20.25 -14.20
N ILE A 27 -2.42 21.21 -14.48
CA ILE A 27 -2.73 22.62 -14.41
C ILE A 27 -3.03 23.11 -15.82
N GLN A 28 -4.29 23.21 -16.17
CA GLN A 28 -4.76 24.18 -17.17
C GLN A 28 -5.09 25.47 -16.44
N SER A 29 -4.51 26.57 -16.93
CA SER A 29 -4.69 27.97 -16.52
C SER A 29 -6.17 28.39 -16.31
N PRO A 30 -6.48 29.33 -15.43
CA PRO A 30 -7.84 29.84 -15.22
C PRO A 30 -8.27 30.74 -16.39
N GLY A 31 -8.82 30.14 -17.42
CA GLY A 31 -9.57 30.85 -18.46
C GLY A 31 -11.05 30.93 -18.09
N ARG A 32 -11.61 32.12 -18.21
CA ARG A 32 -12.99 32.57 -18.02
C ARG A 32 -14.06 31.47 -18.00
N PHE A 33 -14.76 31.32 -16.87
CA PHE A 33 -15.97 30.53 -16.77
C PHE A 33 -17.10 31.15 -17.58
N THR A 34 -17.31 30.70 -18.78
CA THR A 34 -18.59 30.76 -19.47
C THR A 34 -19.42 29.57 -19.01
N LYS A 35 -20.59 29.85 -18.46
CA LYS A 35 -21.64 28.91 -18.06
C LYS A 35 -22.12 28.16 -19.33
N GLN A 36 -21.42 27.13 -19.76
CA GLN A 36 -21.86 26.25 -20.85
C GLN A 36 -22.27 24.92 -20.23
N SER A 37 -23.53 24.56 -20.45
CA SER A 37 -24.20 23.34 -20.06
C SER A 37 -23.25 22.12 -20.09
N GLN A 38 -22.95 21.56 -18.93
CA GLN A 38 -22.27 20.27 -18.83
C GLN A 38 -23.21 19.17 -19.33
N MET A 39 -23.25 19.00 -20.63
CA MET A 39 -23.73 17.76 -21.24
C MET A 39 -22.89 16.62 -20.69
N ARG A 40 -23.54 15.67 -20.00
CA ARG A 40 -22.95 14.44 -19.47
C ARG A 40 -22.22 13.70 -20.59
N ARG A 41 -20.90 13.92 -20.71
CA ARG A 41 -20.08 13.11 -21.62
C ARG A 41 -19.86 11.74 -21.00
N PRO A 42 -19.98 10.64 -21.74
CA PRO A 42 -19.84 9.29 -21.22
C PRO A 42 -18.45 9.11 -20.58
N PHE A 43 -18.41 8.42 -19.45
CA PHE A 43 -17.34 8.39 -18.45
C PHE A 43 -16.08 7.60 -18.88
N LEU A 44 -16.05 6.98 -20.03
CA LEU A 44 -14.95 6.13 -20.58
C LEU A 44 -15.09 6.02 -22.13
N PRO A 45 -14.10 5.91 -23.00
CA PRO A 45 -13.06 4.88 -23.12
C PRO A 45 -11.65 5.32 -23.55
N PRO A 46 -11.38 6.39 -24.36
CA PRO A 46 -10.02 6.54 -24.89
C PRO A 46 -8.96 6.92 -23.83
N ARG A 47 -9.39 7.56 -22.73
CA ARG A 47 -8.46 8.02 -21.67
C ARG A 47 -8.10 6.92 -20.66
N VAL A 48 -8.97 5.97 -20.40
CA VAL A 48 -8.67 4.81 -19.54
C VAL A 48 -7.68 3.89 -20.25
N LEU A 49 -7.92 3.59 -21.52
CA LEU A 49 -6.99 2.80 -22.33
C LEU A 49 -5.61 3.47 -22.40
N LYS A 50 -5.56 4.81 -22.59
CA LYS A 50 -4.31 5.57 -22.55
C LYS A 50 -3.61 5.46 -21.18
N SER A 51 -4.37 5.46 -20.07
CA SER A 51 -3.80 5.30 -18.72
C SER A 51 -3.33 3.88 -18.43
N LEU A 52 -3.97 2.86 -19.04
CA LEU A 52 -3.57 1.45 -18.92
C LEU A 52 -2.32 1.10 -19.74
N LEU A 53 -2.01 1.87 -20.79
CA LEU A 53 -0.86 1.65 -21.64
C LEU A 53 0.27 2.67 -21.39
N GLY A 54 -0.04 3.79 -20.76
CA GLY A 54 0.91 4.87 -20.52
C GLY A 54 1.64 4.75 -19.18
N PHE A 55 2.93 5.09 -19.19
CA PHE A 55 3.73 5.23 -17.99
C PHE A 55 3.71 6.70 -17.53
N ASN A 56 3.63 6.92 -16.22
CA ASN A 56 3.81 8.25 -15.65
C ASN A 56 5.27 8.70 -15.74
N ASP A 57 5.50 10.00 -15.89
CA ASP A 57 6.84 10.61 -15.98
C ASP A 57 7.51 10.71 -14.60
N GLY A 58 7.67 9.59 -13.92
CA GLY A 58 8.36 9.50 -12.63
C GLY A 58 9.74 8.85 -12.77
N PRO A 59 10.67 9.06 -11.83
CA PRO A 59 11.94 8.34 -11.83
C PRO A 59 11.73 6.85 -11.59
N TRP A 60 12.59 6.03 -12.24
CA TRP A 60 12.67 4.62 -11.92
C TRP A 60 13.27 4.43 -10.51
N ARG A 61 12.61 3.64 -9.68
CA ARG A 61 12.96 3.47 -8.26
C ARG A 61 13.81 2.22 -8.03
N TRP A 62 14.91 2.06 -8.78
CA TRP A 62 15.77 0.88 -8.73
C TRP A 62 16.28 0.57 -7.32
N SER A 63 16.74 1.59 -6.59
CA SER A 63 17.22 1.41 -5.21
C SER A 63 16.11 0.95 -4.25
N ALA A 64 14.87 1.43 -4.43
CA ALA A 64 13.74 0.96 -3.66
C ALA A 64 13.39 -0.49 -4.02
N GLY A 65 13.49 -0.86 -5.32
CA GLY A 65 13.32 -2.22 -5.78
C GLY A 65 14.31 -3.18 -5.15
N VAL A 66 15.60 -2.87 -5.22
CA VAL A 66 16.64 -3.69 -4.56
C VAL A 66 16.40 -3.79 -3.06
N GLY A 67 16.12 -2.65 -2.39
CA GLY A 67 15.83 -2.64 -0.95
C GLY A 67 14.62 -3.51 -0.59
N GLY A 68 13.52 -3.42 -1.36
CA GLY A 68 12.31 -4.21 -1.13
C GLY A 68 12.52 -5.71 -1.38
N GLY A 69 13.19 -6.06 -2.49
CA GLY A 69 13.50 -7.45 -2.82
C GLY A 69 14.42 -8.11 -1.79
N VAL A 70 15.47 -7.41 -1.35
CA VAL A 70 16.40 -7.90 -0.33
C VAL A 70 15.71 -7.98 1.05
N ALA A 71 14.89 -6.98 1.42
CA ALA A 71 14.17 -6.97 2.68
C ALA A 71 13.18 -8.14 2.80
N MET A 72 12.58 -8.57 1.70
CA MET A 72 11.74 -9.76 1.66
C MET A 72 12.58 -11.05 1.57
N GLY A 73 13.59 -11.08 0.69
CA GLY A 73 14.35 -12.28 0.39
C GLY A 73 15.24 -12.77 1.53
N VAL A 74 15.90 -11.88 2.27
CA VAL A 74 16.86 -12.26 3.32
C VAL A 74 16.21 -13.04 4.47
N PRO A 75 15.16 -12.51 5.16
CA PRO A 75 14.53 -13.27 6.24
C PRO A 75 13.85 -14.53 5.73
N LEU A 76 13.22 -14.50 4.55
CA LEU A 76 12.61 -15.67 3.95
C LEU A 76 13.63 -16.75 3.64
N SER A 77 14.82 -16.41 3.11
CA SER A 77 15.92 -17.34 2.89
C SER A 77 16.39 -17.99 4.17
N ALA A 78 16.55 -17.21 5.24
CA ALA A 78 17.01 -17.73 6.54
C ALA A 78 16.05 -18.79 7.09
N PHE A 79 14.74 -18.54 7.08
CA PHE A 79 13.73 -19.50 7.52
C PHE A 79 13.60 -20.69 6.57
N MET A 80 13.77 -20.48 5.26
CA MET A 80 13.77 -21.56 4.27
C MET A 80 14.91 -22.55 4.53
N LEU A 81 16.13 -22.03 4.77
CA LEU A 81 17.32 -22.83 5.09
C LEU A 81 17.21 -23.53 6.46
N ALA A 82 16.50 -22.91 7.40
CA ALA A 82 16.19 -23.51 8.70
C ALA A 82 15.07 -24.59 8.64
N GLY A 83 14.52 -24.88 7.46
CA GLY A 83 13.45 -25.89 7.30
C GLY A 83 12.05 -25.40 7.69
N HIS A 84 11.85 -24.10 7.88
CA HIS A 84 10.58 -23.51 8.30
C HIS A 84 10.01 -22.49 7.30
N PRO A 85 9.72 -22.89 6.04
CA PRO A 85 9.31 -21.96 4.97
C PRO A 85 8.03 -21.16 5.30
N SER A 86 7.05 -21.76 5.96
CA SER A 86 5.81 -21.10 6.34
C SER A 86 6.03 -19.93 7.31
N LEU A 87 6.97 -20.06 8.25
CA LEU A 87 7.32 -19.00 9.18
C LEU A 87 8.02 -17.85 8.45
N GLY A 88 8.90 -18.18 7.49
CA GLY A 88 9.57 -17.18 6.64
C GLY A 88 8.59 -16.33 5.84
N LEU A 89 7.50 -16.92 5.34
CA LEU A 89 6.48 -16.16 4.60
C LEU A 89 5.75 -15.14 5.49
N ILE A 90 5.54 -15.44 6.78
CA ILE A 90 4.94 -14.49 7.72
C ILE A 90 5.88 -13.29 7.94
N THR A 91 7.20 -13.50 7.96
CA THR A 91 8.16 -12.38 8.08
C THR A 91 8.06 -11.37 6.94
N SER A 92 7.60 -11.80 5.75
CA SER A 92 7.39 -10.93 4.58
C SER A 92 6.40 -9.78 4.87
N LEU A 93 5.47 -9.95 5.80
CA LEU A 93 4.55 -8.89 6.22
C LEU A 93 5.31 -7.76 6.93
N GLY A 94 6.31 -8.09 7.75
CA GLY A 94 7.18 -7.11 8.38
C GLY A 94 8.13 -6.42 7.39
N ALA A 95 8.55 -7.12 6.33
CA ALA A 95 9.41 -6.59 5.30
C ALA A 95 8.82 -5.36 4.57
N PHE A 96 7.48 -5.18 4.60
CA PHE A 96 6.82 -3.97 4.10
C PHE A 96 7.31 -2.69 4.77
N THR A 97 7.97 -2.75 5.93
CA THR A 97 8.64 -1.61 6.57
C THR A 97 9.61 -0.92 5.61
N ALA A 98 10.35 -1.67 4.78
CA ALA A 98 11.29 -1.12 3.82
C ALA A 98 10.65 -0.25 2.73
N LEU A 99 9.35 -0.38 2.48
CA LEU A 99 8.63 0.35 1.43
C LEU A 99 8.38 1.81 1.81
N TYR A 100 8.34 2.10 3.12
CA TYR A 100 8.00 3.43 3.63
C TYR A 100 9.19 4.38 3.60
N GLY A 101 8.85 5.65 3.43
CA GLY A 101 9.83 6.73 3.45
C GLY A 101 10.87 6.69 2.32
N SER A 102 10.61 5.98 1.24
CA SER A 102 11.53 5.88 0.10
C SER A 102 11.77 7.21 -0.63
N THR A 103 10.89 8.20 -0.43
CA THR A 103 11.02 9.57 -0.94
C THR A 103 11.64 10.53 0.09
N LEU A 104 11.82 10.06 1.34
CA LEU A 104 12.41 10.85 2.41
C LEU A 104 13.94 10.87 2.31
N ARG A 105 14.56 11.89 2.91
CA ARG A 105 15.99 11.87 3.17
C ARG A 105 16.33 10.71 4.10
N LEU A 106 17.51 10.15 3.95
CA LEU A 106 17.89 8.94 4.69
C LEU A 106 17.79 9.11 6.22
N GLY A 107 18.18 10.27 6.76
CA GLY A 107 18.06 10.57 8.20
C GLY A 107 16.62 10.60 8.70
N ASP A 108 15.69 11.23 7.93
CA ASP A 108 14.26 11.25 8.25
C ASP A 108 13.64 9.86 8.14
N ARG A 109 14.10 9.10 7.15
CA ARG A 109 13.65 7.72 6.94
C ARG A 109 14.06 6.82 8.11
N LEU A 110 15.29 6.96 8.61
CA LEU A 110 15.79 6.20 9.76
C LEU A 110 14.99 6.47 11.04
N GLN A 111 14.53 7.70 11.23
CA GLN A 111 13.70 8.06 12.38
C GLN A 111 12.24 7.59 12.21
N ALA A 112 11.73 7.54 10.97
CA ALA A 112 10.35 7.16 10.70
C ALA A 112 10.13 5.64 10.70
N LEU A 113 11.08 4.86 10.19
CA LEU A 113 10.92 3.42 10.03
C LEU A 113 10.67 2.62 11.32
N PRO A 114 11.29 2.94 12.49
CA PRO A 114 10.95 2.27 13.74
C PRO A 114 9.48 2.43 14.14
N PHE A 115 8.87 3.60 13.90
CA PHE A 115 7.45 3.83 14.16
C PHE A 115 6.56 3.04 13.19
N VAL A 116 6.97 2.94 11.92
CA VAL A 116 6.29 2.09 10.93
C VAL A 116 6.37 0.63 11.32
N ALA A 117 7.55 0.15 11.74
CA ALA A 117 7.78 -1.21 12.22
C ALA A 117 6.89 -1.53 13.45
N ALA A 118 6.92 -0.65 14.46
CA ALA A 118 6.07 -0.77 15.65
C ALA A 118 4.58 -0.78 15.27
N GLY A 119 4.17 0.05 14.31
CA GLY A 119 2.82 0.09 13.79
C GLY A 119 2.41 -1.23 13.12
N PHE A 120 3.29 -1.88 12.34
CA PHE A 120 3.01 -3.19 11.75
C PHE A 120 2.89 -4.29 12.82
N VAL A 121 3.76 -4.29 13.82
CA VAL A 121 3.68 -5.23 14.93
C VAL A 121 2.38 -5.03 15.71
N ALA A 122 2.01 -3.79 16.01
CA ALA A 122 0.75 -3.45 16.66
C ALA A 122 -0.47 -3.88 15.82
N ALA A 123 -0.47 -3.60 14.51
CA ALA A 123 -1.53 -4.02 13.59
C ALA A 123 -1.66 -5.55 13.53
N SER A 124 -0.53 -6.27 13.47
CA SER A 124 -0.50 -7.74 13.52
C SER A 124 -1.07 -8.27 14.84
N THR A 125 -0.64 -7.70 15.96
CA THR A 125 -1.12 -8.09 17.31
C THR A 125 -2.63 -7.88 17.42
N LEU A 126 -3.12 -6.70 17.02
CA LEU A 126 -4.56 -6.41 17.03
C LEU A 126 -5.33 -7.37 16.13
N GLY A 127 -4.83 -7.66 14.92
CA GLY A 127 -5.43 -8.62 14.01
C GLY A 127 -5.57 -10.01 14.63
N VAL A 128 -4.51 -10.52 15.28
CA VAL A 128 -4.50 -11.82 15.97
C VAL A 128 -5.45 -11.85 17.14
N LEU A 129 -5.47 -10.80 17.98
CA LEU A 129 -6.36 -10.72 19.16
C LEU A 129 -7.83 -10.64 18.75
N CYS A 130 -8.16 -9.89 17.71
CA CYS A 130 -9.52 -9.70 17.22
C CYS A 130 -10.05 -10.87 16.36
N ALA A 131 -9.22 -11.82 15.97
CA ALA A 131 -9.57 -12.94 15.10
C ALA A 131 -10.50 -14.00 15.74
N THR A 132 -11.05 -13.72 16.91
CA THR A 132 -11.99 -14.61 17.64
C THR A 132 -13.44 -14.44 17.18
N ASN A 133 -13.77 -13.29 16.63
CA ASN A 133 -15.13 -12.93 16.23
C ASN A 133 -15.08 -12.06 14.96
N ALA A 134 -15.93 -12.36 13.98
CA ALA A 134 -15.98 -11.63 12.71
C ALA A 134 -16.29 -10.13 12.89
N TRP A 135 -17.20 -9.77 13.79
CA TRP A 135 -17.51 -8.36 14.08
C TRP A 135 -16.31 -7.62 14.68
N LEU A 136 -15.60 -8.28 15.60
CA LEU A 136 -14.41 -7.72 16.23
C LEU A 136 -13.27 -7.58 15.22
N THR A 137 -13.12 -8.54 14.30
CA THR A 137 -12.17 -8.45 13.18
C THR A 137 -12.45 -7.23 12.32
N ILE A 138 -13.71 -6.99 11.92
CA ILE A 138 -14.07 -5.83 11.10
C ILE A 138 -13.84 -4.53 11.86
N ALA A 139 -14.26 -4.45 13.12
CA ALA A 139 -14.02 -3.28 13.97
C ALA A 139 -12.52 -2.97 14.07
N CYS A 140 -11.68 -4.00 14.24
CA CYS A 140 -10.23 -3.89 14.24
C CYS A 140 -9.70 -3.33 12.91
N LEU A 141 -10.12 -3.89 11.76
CA LEU A 141 -9.67 -3.43 10.44
C LEU A 141 -10.08 -1.97 10.19
N VAL A 142 -11.29 -1.57 10.62
CA VAL A 142 -11.76 -0.17 10.53
C VAL A 142 -10.92 0.74 11.42
N ALA A 143 -10.64 0.33 12.66
CA ALA A 143 -9.81 1.10 13.60
C ALA A 143 -8.37 1.25 13.08
N VAL A 144 -7.76 0.17 12.58
CA VAL A 144 -6.42 0.21 11.97
C VAL A 144 -6.41 1.11 10.73
N ALA A 145 -7.44 1.02 9.87
CA ALA A 145 -7.56 1.88 8.69
C ALA A 145 -7.69 3.35 9.08
N ALA A 146 -8.48 3.66 10.11
CA ALA A 146 -8.67 5.03 10.61
C ALA A 146 -7.36 5.59 11.17
N LEU A 147 -6.73 4.88 12.10
CA LEU A 147 -5.48 5.31 12.74
C LEU A 147 -4.34 5.46 11.71
N ALA A 148 -4.16 4.46 10.86
CA ALA A 148 -3.12 4.52 9.83
C ALA A 148 -3.38 5.66 8.81
N SER A 149 -4.65 5.88 8.42
CA SER A 149 -4.99 6.99 7.51
C SER A 149 -4.72 8.35 8.15
N ILE A 150 -5.15 8.56 9.41
CA ILE A 150 -4.94 9.82 10.13
C ILE A 150 -3.44 10.11 10.28
N ILE A 151 -2.67 9.12 10.74
CA ILE A 151 -1.24 9.29 11.01
C ILE A 151 -0.45 9.47 9.70
N LEU A 152 -0.59 8.56 8.73
CA LEU A 152 0.26 8.56 7.54
C LEU A 152 -0.08 9.69 6.57
N LEU A 153 -1.37 10.02 6.39
CA LEU A 153 -1.79 11.17 5.60
C LEU A 153 -1.44 12.47 6.30
N GLY A 154 -1.61 12.53 7.63
CA GLY A 154 -1.23 13.68 8.44
C GLY A 154 0.24 14.03 8.30
N VAL A 155 1.11 13.05 8.52
CA VAL A 155 2.58 13.21 8.42
C VAL A 155 3.07 13.35 6.97
N GLY A 156 2.23 12.99 5.97
CA GLY A 156 2.63 13.01 4.56
C GLY A 156 3.70 11.96 4.22
N MET A 157 3.58 10.75 4.78
CA MET A 157 4.57 9.66 4.63
C MET A 157 4.72 9.17 3.18
N GLY A 158 3.76 9.50 2.31
CA GLY A 158 3.74 9.05 0.91
C GLY A 158 3.38 7.57 0.72
N PRO A 159 3.60 7.02 -0.46
CA PRO A 159 3.34 5.61 -0.75
C PRO A 159 4.19 4.67 0.13
N PRO A 160 3.64 3.45 0.45
CA PRO A 160 2.45 2.80 -0.09
C PRO A 160 1.12 3.18 0.58
N GLY A 161 1.11 4.01 1.64
CA GLY A 161 -0.08 4.49 2.31
C GLY A 161 -0.63 3.55 3.41
N PRO A 162 -1.81 3.86 3.99
CA PRO A 162 -2.32 3.21 5.19
C PRO A 162 -2.77 1.75 4.98
N MET A 163 -3.11 1.34 3.76
CA MET A 163 -3.70 0.02 3.53
C MET A 163 -2.78 -1.16 3.78
N GLN A 164 -1.47 -0.96 3.84
CA GLN A 164 -0.53 -2.02 4.23
C GLN A 164 -0.70 -2.44 5.69
N PHE A 165 -1.05 -1.51 6.59
CA PHE A 165 -1.35 -1.83 8.00
C PHE A 165 -2.62 -2.68 8.11
N VAL A 166 -3.65 -2.34 7.32
CA VAL A 166 -4.89 -3.12 7.23
C VAL A 166 -4.62 -4.53 6.68
N LEU A 167 -3.76 -4.63 5.66
CA LEU A 167 -3.34 -5.91 5.12
C LEU A 167 -2.63 -6.76 6.17
N VAL A 168 -1.66 -6.20 6.89
CA VAL A 168 -0.93 -6.92 7.94
C VAL A 168 -1.88 -7.37 9.05
N ALA A 169 -2.78 -6.51 9.53
CA ALA A 169 -3.78 -6.89 10.53
C ALA A 169 -4.70 -8.02 10.01
N GLY A 170 -5.22 -7.88 8.80
CA GLY A 170 -6.13 -8.86 8.22
C GLY A 170 -5.49 -10.22 7.96
N VAL A 171 -4.29 -10.26 7.38
CA VAL A 171 -3.55 -11.49 7.14
C VAL A 171 -3.16 -12.15 8.45
N SER A 172 -2.65 -11.40 9.44
CA SER A 172 -2.31 -11.93 10.76
C SER A 172 -3.52 -12.52 11.49
N GLY A 173 -4.66 -11.84 11.41
CA GLY A 173 -5.92 -12.33 11.97
C GLY A 173 -6.41 -13.60 11.27
N HIS A 174 -6.36 -13.64 9.94
CA HIS A 174 -6.72 -14.81 9.16
C HIS A 174 -5.84 -16.04 9.50
N LEU A 175 -4.51 -15.85 9.56
CA LEU A 175 -3.57 -16.92 9.94
C LEU A 175 -3.83 -17.41 11.37
N ALA A 176 -4.12 -16.50 12.31
CA ALA A 176 -4.45 -16.88 13.69
C ALA A 176 -5.77 -17.64 13.80
N ALA A 177 -6.80 -17.24 13.05
CA ALA A 177 -8.07 -17.97 12.99
C ALA A 177 -7.89 -19.37 12.38
N SER A 178 -7.16 -19.49 11.27
CA SER A 178 -6.85 -20.76 10.63
C SER A 178 -6.03 -21.68 11.54
N ALA A 179 -5.04 -21.16 12.24
CA ALA A 179 -4.23 -21.91 13.19
C ALA A 179 -5.05 -22.45 14.38
N ARG A 180 -5.98 -21.64 14.91
CA ARG A 180 -6.91 -22.08 15.98
C ARG A 180 -7.83 -23.19 15.50
N PHE A 181 -8.35 -23.06 14.28
CA PHE A 181 -9.25 -24.07 13.70
C PHE A 181 -8.54 -25.41 13.44
N SER A 182 -7.28 -25.37 12.97
CA SER A 182 -6.48 -26.56 12.67
C SER A 182 -5.75 -27.16 13.89
N GLY A 183 -5.93 -26.58 15.09
CA GLY A 183 -5.23 -27.03 16.31
C GLY A 183 -3.70 -26.86 16.25
N SER A 184 -3.22 -25.96 15.38
CA SER A 184 -1.78 -25.71 15.24
C SER A 184 -1.20 -25.06 16.49
N PRO A 185 0.05 -25.41 16.89
CA PRO A 185 0.73 -24.85 18.07
C PRO A 185 1.21 -23.40 17.88
N LEU A 186 0.79 -22.69 16.82
CA LEU A 186 1.11 -21.29 16.62
C LEU A 186 0.51 -20.46 17.77
N GLY A 187 1.36 -20.12 18.73
CA GLY A 187 0.96 -19.26 19.84
C GLY A 187 0.50 -17.89 19.37
N VAL A 188 -0.40 -17.27 20.11
CA VAL A 188 -1.01 -15.96 19.80
C VAL A 188 0.03 -14.89 19.47
N PHE A 189 1.19 -14.93 20.11
CA PHE A 189 2.29 -13.96 19.89
C PHE A 189 3.30 -14.37 18.82
N MET A 190 3.23 -15.58 18.27
CA MET A 190 4.20 -16.05 17.28
C MET A 190 4.11 -15.26 15.96
N ILE A 191 2.88 -15.00 15.48
CA ILE A 191 2.67 -14.23 14.23
C ILE A 191 3.19 -12.80 14.37
N PRO A 192 2.82 -12.01 15.40
CA PRO A 192 3.39 -10.67 15.62
C PRO A 192 4.91 -10.68 15.80
N SER A 193 5.48 -11.70 16.45
CA SER A 193 6.92 -11.84 16.61
C SER A 193 7.64 -12.05 15.28
N LEU A 194 7.08 -12.87 14.40
CA LEU A 194 7.62 -13.06 13.05
C LEU A 194 7.51 -11.78 12.19
N VAL A 195 6.40 -11.03 12.33
CA VAL A 195 6.28 -9.70 11.72
C VAL A 195 7.34 -8.75 12.27
N ALA A 196 7.63 -8.79 13.58
CA ALA A 196 8.69 -7.99 14.19
C ALA A 196 10.09 -8.36 13.65
N VAL A 197 10.39 -9.66 13.50
CA VAL A 197 11.63 -10.13 12.87
C VAL A 197 11.75 -9.61 11.44
N GLY A 198 10.70 -9.69 10.64
CA GLY A 198 10.69 -9.16 9.28
C GLY A 198 10.85 -7.64 9.23
N ALA A 199 10.20 -6.91 10.13
CA ALA A 199 10.30 -5.45 10.22
C ALA A 199 11.70 -5.00 10.68
N LEU A 200 12.30 -5.70 11.66
CA LEU A 200 13.65 -5.44 12.13
C LEU A 200 14.68 -5.71 11.03
N SER A 201 14.59 -6.85 10.35
CA SER A 201 15.50 -7.15 9.23
C SER A 201 15.36 -6.13 8.10
N ALA A 202 14.16 -5.70 7.75
CA ALA A 202 13.94 -4.64 6.77
C ALA A 202 14.57 -3.30 7.21
N TYR A 203 14.42 -2.94 8.48
CA TYR A 203 15.05 -1.75 9.05
C TYR A 203 16.58 -1.82 8.97
N LEU A 204 17.17 -2.93 9.42
CA LEU A 204 18.63 -3.14 9.38
C LEU A 204 19.18 -3.08 7.94
N LEU A 205 18.47 -3.65 6.97
CA LEU A 205 18.86 -3.61 5.57
C LEU A 205 18.76 -2.20 4.95
N VAL A 206 17.83 -1.37 5.42
CA VAL A 206 17.77 0.05 5.02
C VAL A 206 18.91 0.86 5.64
N ILE A 207 19.38 0.49 6.83
CA ILE A 207 20.49 1.15 7.52
C ILE A 207 21.85 0.68 6.97
N ALA A 208 21.96 -0.56 6.53
CA ALA A 208 23.23 -1.18 6.11
C ALA A 208 24.09 -0.30 5.17
N PRO A 209 23.53 0.43 4.18
CA PRO A 209 24.30 1.33 3.34
C PRO A 209 25.00 2.49 4.10
N LEU A 210 24.51 2.86 5.29
CA LEU A 210 25.16 3.90 6.13
C LEU A 210 26.48 3.45 6.72
N ALA A 211 26.70 2.14 6.86
CA ALA A 211 27.98 1.61 7.29
C ALA A 211 29.08 1.77 6.21
N LEU A 212 28.69 2.09 4.96
CA LEU A 212 29.62 2.31 3.87
C LEU A 212 30.12 3.78 3.90
N PRO A 213 31.45 4.03 3.94
CA PRO A 213 32.03 5.38 4.07
C PRO A 213 31.66 6.32 2.90
N LEU A 214 31.33 5.77 1.72
CA LEU A 214 30.91 6.51 0.52
C LEU A 214 29.57 7.24 0.69
N VAL A 215 28.70 6.79 1.60
CA VAL A 215 27.35 7.37 1.80
C VAL A 215 27.38 8.55 2.78
N HIS A 216 28.40 8.64 3.63
CA HIS A 216 28.55 9.71 4.63
C HIS A 216 28.76 11.11 4.02
N GLN A 217 29.21 11.21 2.77
CA GLN A 217 29.50 12.49 2.12
C GLN A 217 28.24 13.26 1.64
N ARG A 218 27.04 12.65 1.64
CA ARG A 218 25.79 13.32 1.26
C ARG A 218 25.00 13.79 2.48
N LYS A 219 25.63 14.57 3.35
CA LYS A 219 24.92 15.28 4.43
C LYS A 219 24.14 16.47 3.85
N GLY A 220 22.94 16.21 3.35
CA GLY A 220 21.94 17.28 3.21
C GLY A 220 21.33 17.57 4.59
N GLU A 221 21.02 18.83 4.89
CA GLU A 221 20.37 19.24 6.13
C GLU A 221 19.17 18.36 6.44
N ALA A 222 19.22 17.63 7.57
CA ALA A 222 18.15 16.77 8.03
C ALA A 222 17.00 17.66 8.54
N SER A 223 15.87 17.64 7.87
CA SER A 223 14.64 18.21 8.44
C SER A 223 14.18 17.28 9.57
N SER A 224 14.08 17.78 10.80
CA SER A 224 13.64 16.94 11.93
C SER A 224 12.20 16.48 11.72
N LEU A 225 11.89 15.23 12.02
CA LEU A 225 10.52 14.66 12.03
C LEU A 225 9.53 15.55 12.83
N ARG A 226 10.04 16.27 13.82
CA ARG A 226 9.28 17.20 14.66
C ARG A 226 8.62 18.34 13.87
N MET A 227 9.18 18.74 12.72
CA MET A 227 8.60 19.75 11.83
C MET A 227 7.45 19.19 10.95
N ARG A 228 7.26 17.89 10.90
CA ARG A 228 6.24 17.23 10.06
C ARG A 228 4.93 16.92 10.77
N PHE A 229 4.83 17.18 12.08
CA PHE A 229 3.58 17.12 12.82
C PHE A 229 2.96 18.54 12.88
N PRO A 230 2.20 18.96 11.86
CA PRO A 230 1.51 20.25 11.90
C PRO A 230 0.44 20.23 12.99
N PRO A 231 0.05 21.40 13.55
CA PRO A 231 -1.02 21.49 14.54
C PRO A 231 -2.37 20.94 14.04
N SER A 232 -2.61 20.97 12.72
CA SER A 232 -3.73 20.28 12.06
C SER A 232 -3.22 19.06 11.32
N LEU A 233 -3.39 17.86 11.90
CA LEU A 233 -2.97 16.59 11.28
C LEU A 233 -3.66 16.33 9.94
N LEU A 234 -4.87 16.81 9.75
CA LEU A 234 -5.67 16.58 8.54
C LEU A 234 -6.18 17.89 7.94
N ASP A 235 -5.63 18.26 6.79
CA ASP A 235 -6.23 19.27 5.92
C ASP A 235 -7.54 18.74 5.33
N GLY A 236 -8.42 19.61 4.82
CA GLY A 236 -9.72 19.21 4.28
C GLY A 236 -9.66 18.12 3.18
N GLU A 237 -8.61 18.11 2.37
CA GLU A 237 -8.37 17.07 1.36
C GLU A 237 -7.97 15.75 1.99
N LYS A 238 -7.01 15.75 2.92
CA LYS A 238 -6.56 14.56 3.64
C LYS A 238 -7.68 13.98 4.50
N ALA A 239 -8.48 14.83 5.17
CA ALA A 239 -9.65 14.42 5.91
C ALA A 239 -10.69 13.73 5.00
N THR A 240 -10.90 14.24 3.79
CA THR A 240 -11.79 13.61 2.82
C THR A 240 -11.29 12.24 2.37
N ILE A 241 -9.98 12.10 2.10
CA ILE A 241 -9.39 10.81 1.74
C ILE A 241 -9.56 9.83 2.91
N ALA A 242 -9.19 10.23 4.14
CA ALA A 242 -9.33 9.40 5.33
C ALA A 242 -10.78 8.95 5.55
N ALA A 243 -11.75 9.88 5.47
CA ALA A 243 -13.17 9.56 5.63
C ALA A 243 -13.66 8.56 4.55
N ARG A 244 -13.29 8.75 3.28
CA ARG A 244 -13.63 7.81 2.20
C ARG A 244 -13.04 6.43 2.44
N VAL A 245 -11.79 6.36 2.87
CA VAL A 245 -11.10 5.09 3.18
C VAL A 245 -11.80 4.38 4.33
N ILE A 246 -12.10 5.08 5.43
CA ILE A 246 -12.76 4.49 6.60
C ILE A 246 -14.16 3.97 6.23
N VAL A 247 -14.95 4.76 5.51
CA VAL A 247 -16.30 4.35 5.06
C VAL A 247 -16.21 3.15 4.12
N ALA A 248 -15.26 3.12 3.19
CA ALA A 248 -15.09 2.01 2.26
C ALA A 248 -14.66 0.72 2.98
N VAL A 249 -13.73 0.83 3.93
CA VAL A 249 -13.28 -0.31 4.76
C VAL A 249 -14.44 -0.85 5.61
N ALA A 250 -15.22 0.02 6.24
CA ALA A 250 -16.39 -0.38 7.03
C ALA A 250 -17.45 -1.05 6.15
N SER A 251 -17.79 -0.44 5.00
CA SER A 251 -18.79 -1.01 4.07
C SER A 251 -18.34 -2.36 3.50
N ALA A 252 -17.06 -2.50 3.14
CA ALA A 252 -16.51 -3.75 2.64
C ALA A 252 -16.51 -4.83 3.72
N GLY A 253 -16.12 -4.49 4.96
CA GLY A 253 -16.15 -5.41 6.08
C GLY A 253 -17.56 -5.90 6.40
N LEU A 254 -18.53 -5.00 6.48
CA LEU A 254 -19.93 -5.35 6.73
C LEU A 254 -20.51 -6.23 5.62
N LEU A 255 -20.23 -5.92 4.36
CA LEU A 255 -20.68 -6.73 3.23
C LEU A 255 -20.09 -8.15 3.28
N SER A 256 -18.81 -8.27 3.64
CA SER A 256 -18.12 -9.56 3.76
C SER A 256 -18.75 -10.47 4.81
N LEU A 257 -19.36 -9.93 5.88
CA LEU A 257 -20.11 -10.70 6.86
C LEU A 257 -21.29 -11.43 6.24
N SER A 258 -21.99 -10.78 5.28
CA SER A 258 -23.16 -11.34 4.63
C SER A 258 -22.83 -12.53 3.72
N PHE A 259 -21.60 -12.62 3.25
CA PHE A 259 -21.12 -13.71 2.41
C PHE A 259 -20.41 -14.84 3.19
N GLY A 260 -20.27 -14.70 4.50
CA GLY A 260 -19.60 -15.71 5.34
C GLY A 260 -18.12 -15.89 5.00
N GLU A 261 -17.49 -14.90 4.38
CA GLU A 261 -16.16 -15.01 3.84
C GLU A 261 -15.07 -14.96 4.92
N HIS A 262 -14.27 -16.01 4.95
CA HIS A 262 -13.13 -16.13 5.88
C HIS A 262 -11.97 -15.18 5.54
N ARG A 263 -11.99 -14.52 4.36
CA ARG A 263 -10.93 -13.63 3.85
C ARG A 263 -11.38 -12.20 3.56
N ALA A 264 -12.36 -11.72 4.31
CA ALA A 264 -12.92 -10.36 4.22
C ALA A 264 -11.86 -9.24 4.09
N TYR A 265 -10.65 -9.45 4.61
CA TYR A 265 -9.56 -8.47 4.57
C TYR A 265 -9.10 -8.12 3.15
N TRP A 266 -9.28 -9.00 2.15
CA TRP A 266 -8.91 -8.68 0.77
C TRP A 266 -9.86 -7.66 0.15
N THR A 267 -11.17 -7.87 0.26
CA THR A 267 -12.19 -6.91 -0.20
C THR A 267 -12.02 -5.55 0.49
N VAL A 268 -11.81 -5.57 1.81
CA VAL A 268 -11.53 -4.39 2.64
C VAL A 268 -10.29 -3.64 2.15
N MET A 269 -9.19 -4.37 1.94
CA MET A 269 -7.92 -3.79 1.48
C MET A 269 -8.06 -3.18 0.08
N VAL A 270 -8.80 -3.82 -0.82
CA VAL A 270 -9.04 -3.29 -2.18
C VAL A 270 -9.86 -2.02 -2.14
N ALA A 271 -10.97 -2.00 -1.39
CA ALA A 271 -11.84 -0.84 -1.28
C ALA A 271 -11.08 0.40 -0.76
N GLY A 272 -10.30 0.23 0.31
CA GLY A 272 -9.47 1.31 0.87
C GLY A 272 -8.35 1.75 -0.07
N ALA A 273 -7.66 0.79 -0.72
CA ALA A 273 -6.51 1.10 -1.58
C ALA A 273 -6.88 1.87 -2.87
N VAL A 274 -8.09 1.72 -3.37
CA VAL A 274 -8.59 2.53 -4.49
C VAL A 274 -8.73 4.01 -4.08
N LEU A 275 -9.16 4.28 -2.85
CA LEU A 275 -9.51 5.62 -2.40
C LEU A 275 -8.37 6.37 -1.68
N GLN A 276 -7.39 5.66 -1.14
CA GLN A 276 -6.30 6.26 -0.34
C GLN A 276 -5.37 7.20 -1.12
N GLY A 277 -5.37 7.15 -2.44
CA GLY A 277 -4.32 7.80 -3.24
C GLY A 277 -4.67 9.20 -3.75
N SER A 278 -5.93 9.64 -3.71
CA SER A 278 -6.31 10.95 -4.24
C SER A 278 -7.71 11.35 -3.77
N HIS A 279 -7.90 12.65 -3.52
CA HIS A 279 -9.22 13.24 -3.30
C HIS A 279 -10.00 13.44 -4.62
N VAL A 280 -9.32 13.37 -5.78
CA VAL A 280 -9.91 13.53 -7.10
C VAL A 280 -10.61 12.25 -7.54
N SER A 281 -11.92 12.31 -7.73
CA SER A 281 -12.77 11.16 -8.03
C SER A 281 -12.38 10.42 -9.30
N ARG A 282 -11.94 11.15 -10.32
CA ARG A 282 -11.47 10.57 -11.57
C ARG A 282 -10.22 9.70 -11.40
N SER A 283 -9.26 10.16 -10.60
CA SER A 283 -8.04 9.38 -10.30
C SER A 283 -8.38 8.09 -9.56
N SER A 284 -9.33 8.14 -8.62
CA SER A 284 -9.80 6.96 -7.89
C SER A 284 -10.53 5.96 -8.81
N ALA A 285 -11.35 6.45 -9.75
CA ALA A 285 -12.02 5.60 -10.74
C ALA A 285 -11.03 4.89 -11.68
N ILE A 286 -10.02 5.61 -12.19
CA ILE A 286 -8.95 5.01 -13.00
C ILE A 286 -8.19 3.96 -12.19
N ARG A 287 -7.90 4.24 -10.93
CA ARG A 287 -7.22 3.31 -10.02
C ARG A 287 -8.04 2.03 -9.76
N ALA A 288 -9.37 2.12 -9.68
CA ALA A 288 -10.25 0.95 -9.58
C ALA A 288 -10.11 0.04 -10.82
N VAL A 289 -10.12 0.62 -12.02
CA VAL A 289 -9.93 -0.14 -13.26
C VAL A 289 -8.54 -0.78 -13.31
N HIS A 290 -7.48 -0.01 -13.00
CA HIS A 290 -6.11 -0.54 -12.93
C HIS A 290 -6.01 -1.72 -11.96
N ARG A 291 -6.76 -1.66 -10.84
CA ARG A 291 -6.74 -2.72 -9.85
C ARG A 291 -7.37 -4.01 -10.35
N VAL A 292 -8.51 -3.93 -11.01
CA VAL A 292 -9.16 -5.09 -11.60
C VAL A 292 -8.30 -5.71 -12.71
N VAL A 293 -7.85 -4.88 -13.67
CA VAL A 293 -7.01 -5.35 -14.78
C VAL A 293 -5.69 -5.95 -14.29
N GLY A 294 -4.99 -5.27 -13.38
CA GLY A 294 -3.73 -5.75 -12.83
C GLY A 294 -3.89 -7.04 -12.01
N THR A 295 -5.02 -7.23 -11.31
CA THR A 295 -5.31 -8.47 -10.60
C THR A 295 -5.55 -9.63 -11.56
N VAL A 296 -6.30 -9.42 -12.63
CA VAL A 296 -6.54 -10.47 -13.65
C VAL A 296 -5.24 -10.89 -14.33
N LEU A 297 -4.42 -9.92 -14.76
CA LEU A 297 -3.11 -10.20 -15.34
C LEU A 297 -2.17 -10.89 -14.34
N GLY A 298 -2.19 -10.44 -13.08
CA GLY A 298 -1.40 -11.05 -12.01
C GLY A 298 -1.85 -12.48 -11.65
N ALA A 299 -3.11 -12.78 -11.78
CA ALA A 299 -3.62 -14.15 -11.65
C ALA A 299 -3.06 -15.08 -12.74
N ALA A 300 -2.94 -14.58 -13.98
CA ALA A 300 -2.27 -15.33 -15.06
C ALA A 300 -0.78 -15.55 -14.75
N VAL A 301 -0.07 -14.53 -14.25
CA VAL A 301 1.33 -14.69 -13.81
C VAL A 301 1.45 -15.71 -12.67
N PHE A 302 0.51 -15.71 -11.71
CA PHE A 302 0.48 -16.73 -10.65
C PHE A 302 0.30 -18.13 -11.24
N GLY A 303 -0.60 -18.30 -12.22
CA GLY A 303 -0.75 -19.56 -12.94
C GLY A 303 0.55 -20.06 -13.56
N LEU A 304 1.33 -19.16 -14.19
CA LEU A 304 2.66 -19.50 -14.72
C LEU A 304 3.65 -19.92 -13.62
N ILE A 305 3.63 -19.24 -12.46
CA ILE A 305 4.47 -19.62 -11.31
C ILE A 305 4.10 -21.03 -10.80
N GLN A 306 2.80 -21.34 -10.75
CA GLN A 306 2.33 -22.67 -10.34
C GLN A 306 2.71 -23.78 -11.33
N LEU A 307 2.81 -23.49 -12.62
CA LEU A 307 3.29 -24.44 -13.63
C LEU A 307 4.78 -24.76 -13.45
N VAL A 308 5.58 -23.77 -13.04
CA VAL A 308 7.02 -23.95 -12.76
C VAL A 308 7.25 -24.61 -11.40
N ASP A 309 6.31 -24.46 -10.46
CA ASP A 309 6.33 -24.98 -9.08
C ASP A 309 7.67 -24.72 -8.36
N PRO A 310 8.12 -23.45 -8.25
CA PRO A 310 9.40 -23.12 -7.63
C PRO A 310 9.40 -23.51 -6.14
N LYS A 311 10.44 -24.24 -5.71
CA LYS A 311 10.59 -24.73 -4.33
C LYS A 311 11.89 -24.22 -3.69
N GLY A 312 11.92 -24.21 -2.36
CA GLY A 312 13.13 -23.84 -1.62
C GLY A 312 13.59 -22.42 -1.95
N LEU A 313 14.89 -22.23 -2.12
CA LEU A 313 15.49 -20.92 -2.43
C LEU A 313 15.05 -20.36 -3.80
N TRP A 314 14.60 -21.22 -4.72
CA TRP A 314 14.04 -20.77 -6.00
C TRP A 314 12.74 -19.97 -5.80
N LEU A 315 11.87 -20.43 -4.90
CA LEU A 315 10.65 -19.69 -4.51
C LEU A 315 11.01 -18.34 -3.88
N VAL A 316 12.04 -18.30 -3.03
CA VAL A 316 12.54 -17.04 -2.45
C VAL A 316 12.99 -16.07 -3.53
N GLY A 317 13.76 -16.55 -4.51
CA GLY A 317 14.21 -15.76 -5.65
C GLY A 317 13.04 -15.18 -6.46
N VAL A 318 12.01 -15.98 -6.74
CA VAL A 318 10.81 -15.52 -7.44
C VAL A 318 10.09 -14.42 -6.64
N LEU A 319 9.85 -14.61 -5.34
CA LEU A 319 9.18 -13.63 -4.50
C LEU A 319 10.00 -12.34 -4.36
N ALA A 320 11.32 -12.44 -4.19
CA ALA A 320 12.21 -11.28 -4.12
C ALA A 320 12.22 -10.50 -5.44
N LEU A 321 12.21 -11.18 -6.60
CA LEU A 321 12.13 -10.57 -7.92
C LEU A 321 10.77 -9.89 -8.15
N LEU A 322 9.68 -10.52 -7.76
CA LEU A 322 8.35 -9.90 -7.82
C LEU A 322 8.29 -8.64 -6.96
N GLN A 323 8.81 -8.70 -5.73
CA GLN A 323 8.85 -7.53 -4.84
C GLN A 323 9.74 -6.41 -5.42
N PHE A 324 10.90 -6.74 -5.98
CA PHE A 324 11.74 -5.79 -6.71
C PHE A 324 10.96 -5.11 -7.84
N ALA A 325 10.28 -5.90 -8.70
CA ALA A 325 9.51 -5.38 -9.82
C ALA A 325 8.36 -4.46 -9.36
N ILE A 326 7.65 -4.82 -8.28
CA ILE A 326 6.61 -3.99 -7.67
C ILE A 326 7.15 -2.61 -7.35
N GLU A 327 8.28 -2.51 -6.63
CA GLU A 327 8.83 -1.24 -6.18
C GLU A 327 9.35 -0.37 -7.33
N VAL A 328 9.93 -0.99 -8.34
CA VAL A 328 10.45 -0.28 -9.52
C VAL A 328 9.31 0.36 -10.31
N VAL A 329 8.19 -0.35 -10.50
CA VAL A 329 7.12 0.09 -11.41
C VAL A 329 5.95 0.79 -10.71
N ALA A 330 5.75 0.64 -9.40
CA ALA A 330 4.57 1.12 -8.68
C ALA A 330 4.32 2.62 -8.84
N ALA A 331 5.37 3.43 -8.89
CA ALA A 331 5.27 4.88 -9.07
C ALA A 331 4.90 5.28 -10.50
N ARG A 332 5.23 4.45 -11.49
CA ARG A 332 5.05 4.76 -12.92
C ARG A 332 3.81 4.13 -13.52
N HIS A 333 3.46 2.93 -13.08
CA HIS A 333 2.36 2.18 -13.68
C HIS A 333 1.66 1.29 -12.65
N TYR A 334 0.56 1.78 -12.10
CA TYR A 334 -0.14 1.10 -10.99
C TYR A 334 -0.71 -0.27 -11.39
N ALA A 335 -1.28 -0.44 -12.61
CA ALA A 335 -1.80 -1.73 -13.05
C ALA A 335 -0.68 -2.77 -13.19
N LEU A 336 0.48 -2.38 -13.73
CA LEU A 336 1.64 -3.26 -13.87
C LEU A 336 2.19 -3.67 -12.49
N ALA A 337 2.24 -2.75 -11.52
CA ALA A 337 2.60 -3.11 -10.15
C ALA A 337 1.66 -4.17 -9.56
N LEU A 338 0.35 -4.03 -9.80
CA LEU A 338 -0.66 -5.00 -9.35
C LEU A 338 -0.51 -6.37 -10.03
N THR A 339 -0.03 -6.41 -11.28
CA THR A 339 0.31 -7.66 -11.98
C THR A 339 1.39 -8.45 -11.24
N PHE A 340 2.29 -7.78 -10.51
CA PHE A 340 3.30 -8.43 -9.67
C PHE A 340 2.86 -8.61 -8.21
N ILE A 341 2.06 -7.69 -7.66
CA ILE A 341 1.51 -7.80 -6.29
C ILE A 341 0.61 -9.02 -6.16
N THR A 342 -0.24 -9.29 -7.15
CA THR A 342 -1.21 -10.38 -7.09
C THR A 342 -0.55 -11.75 -6.99
N PRO A 343 0.40 -12.15 -7.85
CA PRO A 343 1.08 -13.44 -7.70
C PRO A 343 1.90 -13.53 -6.41
N THR A 344 2.54 -12.45 -5.95
CA THR A 344 3.23 -12.43 -4.65
C THR A 344 2.26 -12.77 -3.52
N ALA A 345 1.11 -12.12 -3.47
CA ALA A 345 0.10 -12.33 -2.45
C ALA A 345 -0.52 -13.73 -2.51
N LEU A 346 -0.84 -14.23 -3.71
CA LEU A 346 -1.39 -15.57 -3.92
C LEU A 346 -0.37 -16.66 -3.56
N THR A 347 0.91 -16.49 -3.93
CA THR A 347 1.98 -17.44 -3.58
C THR A 347 2.16 -17.54 -2.07
N ILE A 348 2.17 -16.41 -1.37
CA ILE A 348 2.26 -16.39 0.11
C ILE A 348 1.02 -17.08 0.72
N SER A 349 -0.17 -16.81 0.20
CA SER A 349 -1.41 -17.42 0.68
C SER A 349 -1.50 -18.91 0.38
N ALA A 350 -0.97 -19.38 -0.74
CA ALA A 350 -1.00 -20.77 -1.13
C ALA A 350 -0.13 -21.67 -0.21
N VAL A 351 1.02 -21.17 0.23
CA VAL A 351 1.91 -21.95 1.13
C VAL A 351 1.32 -22.04 2.56
N GLY A 352 0.55 -21.05 2.99
CA GLY A 352 -0.09 -21.04 4.33
C GLY A 352 -1.48 -21.67 4.38
N GLY A 353 -2.07 -22.10 3.27
CA GLY A 353 -3.46 -22.51 3.16
C GLY A 353 -3.67 -23.91 2.61
N THR A 354 -4.84 -24.50 2.93
CA THR A 354 -5.33 -25.79 2.41
C THR A 354 -6.12 -25.64 1.10
N SER A 355 -6.36 -24.41 0.64
CA SER A 355 -7.19 -24.12 -0.54
C SER A 355 -6.44 -24.45 -1.85
N ALA A 356 -7.14 -25.04 -2.80
CA ALA A 356 -6.60 -25.27 -4.13
C ALA A 356 -6.18 -23.95 -4.81
N PRO A 357 -5.07 -23.88 -5.55
CA PRO A 357 -4.59 -22.64 -6.17
C PRO A 357 -5.62 -21.93 -7.05
N LEU A 358 -6.45 -22.69 -7.76
CA LEU A 358 -7.49 -22.15 -8.63
C LEU A 358 -8.62 -21.46 -7.84
N ALA A 359 -9.00 -22.02 -6.68
CA ALA A 359 -9.96 -21.40 -5.78
C ALA A 359 -9.44 -20.05 -5.25
N LEU A 360 -8.16 -19.99 -4.86
CA LEU A 360 -7.51 -18.75 -4.42
C LEU A 360 -7.54 -17.66 -5.48
N VAL A 361 -7.35 -18.02 -6.75
CA VAL A 361 -7.43 -17.09 -7.88
C VAL A 361 -8.85 -16.57 -8.05
N GLY A 362 -9.86 -17.44 -8.00
CA GLY A 362 -11.26 -17.06 -8.11
C GLY A 362 -11.67 -16.09 -6.99
N GLU A 363 -11.40 -16.46 -5.73
CA GLU A 363 -11.63 -15.60 -4.56
C GLU A 363 -10.98 -14.21 -4.75
N ARG A 364 -9.71 -14.19 -5.17
CA ARG A 364 -8.95 -12.93 -5.36
C ARG A 364 -9.56 -12.02 -6.41
N ILE A 365 -10.06 -12.56 -7.52
CA ILE A 365 -10.72 -11.79 -8.58
C ILE A 365 -12.04 -11.22 -8.07
N VAL A 366 -12.86 -12.05 -7.40
CA VAL A 366 -14.14 -11.63 -6.82
C VAL A 366 -13.94 -10.55 -5.78
N ASP A 367 -13.03 -10.74 -4.82
CA ASP A 367 -12.70 -9.75 -3.79
C ASP A 367 -12.24 -8.42 -4.38
N THR A 368 -11.43 -8.48 -5.44
CA THR A 368 -10.95 -7.28 -6.10
C THR A 368 -12.08 -6.54 -6.79
N PHE A 369 -12.98 -7.26 -7.45
CA PHE A 369 -14.13 -6.66 -8.11
C PHE A 369 -15.10 -6.05 -7.10
N LEU A 370 -15.48 -6.78 -6.05
CA LEU A 370 -16.35 -6.29 -4.99
C LEU A 370 -15.77 -5.06 -4.29
N GLY A 371 -14.47 -5.11 -3.91
CA GLY A 371 -13.80 -3.98 -3.29
C GLY A 371 -13.75 -2.75 -4.20
N ALA A 372 -13.53 -2.94 -5.51
CA ALA A 372 -13.56 -1.84 -6.48
C ALA A 372 -14.95 -1.23 -6.63
N VAL A 373 -16.01 -2.06 -6.66
CA VAL A 373 -17.41 -1.60 -6.71
C VAL A 373 -17.76 -0.80 -5.46
N ILE A 374 -17.43 -1.31 -4.27
CA ILE A 374 -17.67 -0.60 -3.00
C ILE A 374 -16.95 0.75 -3.00
N ALA A 375 -15.67 0.78 -3.42
CA ALA A 375 -14.92 2.03 -3.54
C ALA A 375 -15.62 3.04 -4.46
N MET A 376 -16.16 2.60 -5.58
CA MET A 376 -16.90 3.46 -6.52
C MET A 376 -18.22 3.96 -5.94
N VAL A 377 -18.96 3.15 -5.23
CA VAL A 377 -20.21 3.54 -4.54
C VAL A 377 -19.91 4.62 -3.48
N VAL A 378 -18.89 4.40 -2.64
CA VAL A 378 -18.47 5.38 -1.63
C VAL A 378 -18.00 6.69 -2.27
N LEU A 379 -17.27 6.60 -3.39
CA LEU A 379 -16.83 7.76 -4.15
C LEU A 379 -17.99 8.58 -4.65
N LEU A 380 -18.95 7.97 -5.34
CA LEU A 380 -20.14 8.62 -5.88
C LEU A 380 -21.02 9.22 -4.76
N GLY A 381 -21.23 8.49 -3.66
CA GLY A 381 -21.95 8.98 -2.49
C GLY A 381 -21.30 10.24 -1.90
N SER A 382 -19.97 10.25 -1.78
CA SER A 382 -19.22 11.41 -1.28
C SER A 382 -19.33 12.65 -2.19
N GLU A 383 -19.41 12.46 -3.51
CA GLU A 383 -19.63 13.55 -4.47
C GLU A 383 -21.06 14.12 -4.39
N CYS A 384 -22.07 13.25 -4.23
CA CYS A 384 -23.45 13.68 -4.03
C CYS A 384 -23.60 14.56 -2.77
N VAL A 385 -22.96 14.16 -1.67
CA VAL A 385 -22.97 14.96 -0.42
C VAL A 385 -22.28 16.31 -0.61
N ARG A 386 -21.14 16.36 -1.31
CA ARG A 386 -20.46 17.62 -1.63
C ARG A 386 -21.31 18.53 -2.53
N GLY A 387 -21.92 17.98 -3.55
CA GLY A 387 -22.77 18.74 -4.46
C GLY A 387 -24.00 19.35 -3.77
N ARG A 388 -24.53 18.71 -2.71
CA ARG A 388 -25.62 19.26 -1.87
C ARG A 388 -25.17 20.36 -0.95
N ARG A 389 -23.94 20.33 -0.43
CA ARG A 389 -23.39 21.37 0.45
C ARG A 389 -22.96 22.64 -0.29
N ALA A 390 -22.75 22.53 -1.60
CA ALA A 390 -22.37 23.65 -2.46
C ALA A 390 -23.56 24.39 -3.09
N ARG A 391 -24.78 23.88 -2.88
CA ARG A 391 -26.08 24.55 -3.21
C ARG A 391 -26.69 25.19 -1.98
#